data_6d240c70e7b56720625b1b5660a49442
#
_entry.id   6d240c70e7b56720625b1b5660a49442
#
_cell.length_a   1.000
_cell.length_b   1.000
_cell.length_c   1.000
_cell.angle_alpha   90.00
_cell.angle_beta   90.00
_cell.angle_gamma   90.00
#
_symmetry.space_group_name_H-M   'P 1'
#
loop_
_entity.id
_entity.type
_entity.pdbx_description
1 polymer ?
#
loop_
_entity_poly.entity_id
_entity_poly.type
_entity_poly.pdbx_seq_one_letter_code
_entity_poly.pdbx_strand_id
1 'polypeptide(L)'
;MKLEKLDIYTLLHKVLGEPIESAVIVENTIFYNNSSINKYEFMHKCKEWCYIFDKDALNLLDSVYKDRRGRCILSHFEDNEDDCFKKIFESTSEFEAVLLGAIYALKHQQKREKLNDSNI
;
A
#
# COMPACT_ATOMS: atom_id res chain seq x y z
N MET A 1 -14.39 2.49 -2.16
CA MET A 1 -13.65 1.98 -0.98
C MET A 1 -13.20 3.17 -0.14
N LYS A 2 -13.39 3.08 1.15
CA LYS A 2 -13.06 4.17 2.07
C LYS A 2 -11.75 3.89 2.81
N LEU A 3 -10.90 4.92 2.93
CA LEU A 3 -9.67 4.80 3.71
C LEU A 3 -9.99 4.84 5.21
N GLU A 4 -9.57 3.81 5.91
CA GLU A 4 -9.73 3.71 7.36
C GLU A 4 -8.45 4.18 8.05
N LYS A 5 -8.60 4.94 9.15
CA LYS A 5 -7.48 5.49 9.90
C LYS A 5 -6.52 4.40 10.39
N LEU A 6 -7.07 3.29 10.89
CA LEU A 6 -6.26 2.17 11.38
C LEU A 6 -5.43 1.53 10.26
N ASP A 7 -6.01 1.40 9.07
CA ASP A 7 -5.29 0.85 7.92
C ASP A 7 -4.13 1.77 7.50
N ILE A 8 -4.34 3.08 7.55
CA ILE A 8 -3.30 4.05 7.23
C ILE A 8 -2.15 3.94 8.24
N TYR A 9 -2.45 3.82 9.53
CA TYR A 9 -1.45 3.66 10.58
C TYR A 9 -0.65 2.37 10.38
N THR A 10 -1.32 1.28 10.07
CA THR A 10 -0.67 -0.01 9.82
C THR A 10 0.24 0.07 8.59
N LEU A 11 -0.22 0.72 7.52
CA LEU A 11 0.57 0.89 6.32
C LEU A 11 1.82 1.74 6.59
N LEU A 12 1.67 2.86 7.30
CA LEU A 12 2.79 3.71 7.68
C LEU A 12 3.83 2.91 8.48
N HIS A 13 3.37 2.09 9.44
CA HIS A 13 4.26 1.24 10.23
C HIS A 13 5.06 0.29 9.33
N LYS A 14 4.39 -0.39 8.41
CA LYS A 14 5.05 -1.37 7.54
C LYS A 14 6.02 -0.71 6.57
N VAL A 15 5.63 0.39 5.96
CA VAL A 15 6.44 1.06 4.94
C VAL A 15 7.61 1.84 5.55
N LEU A 16 7.38 2.53 6.67
CA LEU A 16 8.39 3.36 7.32
C LEU A 16 9.23 2.58 8.35
N GLY A 17 8.77 1.41 8.77
CA GLY A 17 9.53 0.53 9.64
C GLY A 17 9.53 0.90 11.11
N GLU A 18 8.60 1.76 11.56
CA GLU A 18 8.50 2.14 12.97
C GLU A 18 7.05 2.20 13.43
N PRO A 19 6.77 1.91 14.72
CA PRO A 19 5.41 1.99 15.26
C PRO A 19 4.87 3.42 15.13
N ILE A 20 3.59 3.54 14.76
CA ILE A 20 2.95 4.83 14.56
C ILE A 20 2.00 5.09 15.72
N GLU A 21 2.28 6.15 16.50
CA GLU A 21 1.45 6.57 17.61
C GLU A 21 0.45 7.64 17.19
N SER A 22 0.86 8.49 16.25
CA SER A 22 0.01 9.55 15.70
C SER A 22 0.39 9.83 14.26
N ALA A 23 -0.60 10.16 13.44
CA ALA A 23 -0.37 10.56 12.07
C ALA A 23 -1.47 11.49 11.60
N VAL A 24 -1.10 12.51 10.84
CA VAL A 24 -2.05 13.41 10.19
C VAL A 24 -1.50 13.81 8.83
N ILE A 25 -2.37 13.88 7.85
CA ILE A 25 -2.00 14.28 6.49
C ILE A 25 -2.49 15.70 6.26
N VAL A 26 -1.58 16.61 5.99
CA VAL A 26 -1.89 18.02 5.72
C VAL A 26 -1.25 18.37 4.39
N GLU A 27 -2.07 18.67 3.38
CA GLU A 27 -1.61 18.99 2.03
C GLU A 27 -0.68 17.90 1.47
N ASN A 28 0.59 18.22 1.26
CA ASN A 28 1.56 17.32 0.65
C ASN A 28 2.48 16.65 1.68
N THR A 29 2.13 16.73 2.97
CA THR A 29 2.99 16.23 4.04
C THR A 29 2.24 15.29 4.96
N ILE A 30 2.87 14.20 5.32
CA ILE A 30 2.39 13.25 6.33
C ILE A 30 3.21 13.52 7.58
N PHE A 31 2.55 14.00 8.65
CA PHE A 31 3.18 14.16 9.96
C PHE A 31 2.87 12.91 10.77
N TYR A 32 3.91 12.26 11.27
CA TYR A 32 3.74 11.04 12.06
C TYR A 32 4.73 11.06 13.23
N ASN A 33 4.24 10.68 14.40
CA ASN A 33 5.03 10.77 15.63
C ASN A 33 5.63 12.18 15.75
N ASN A 34 6.94 12.31 15.81
CA ASN A 34 7.62 13.62 15.82
C ASN A 34 8.38 13.88 14.52
N SER A 35 7.98 13.22 13.44
CA SER A 35 8.64 13.28 12.14
C SER A 35 7.65 13.68 11.03
N SER A 36 8.18 13.85 9.84
CA SER A 36 7.33 14.11 8.66
C SER A 36 7.94 13.50 7.41
N ILE A 37 7.09 13.25 6.42
CA ILE A 37 7.53 12.77 5.12
C ILE A 37 6.63 13.40 4.06
N ASN A 38 7.21 13.77 2.91
CA ASN A 38 6.44 14.25 1.78
C ASN A 38 5.60 13.10 1.22
N LYS A 39 4.35 13.37 0.85
CA LYS A 39 3.45 12.33 0.39
C LYS A 39 3.92 11.64 -0.89
N TYR A 40 4.61 12.34 -1.78
CA TYR A 40 5.13 11.73 -3.01
C TYR A 40 6.28 10.77 -2.71
N GLU A 41 7.13 11.12 -1.76
CA GLU A 41 8.17 10.23 -1.26
C GLU A 41 7.56 8.98 -0.62
N PHE A 42 6.49 9.17 0.15
CA PHE A 42 5.78 8.03 0.77
C PHE A 42 5.14 7.14 -0.29
N MET A 43 4.55 7.72 -1.34
CA MET A 43 4.02 6.93 -2.47
C MET A 43 5.11 6.05 -3.08
N HIS A 44 6.30 6.62 -3.29
CA HIS A 44 7.43 5.89 -3.84
C HIS A 44 7.86 4.74 -2.92
N LYS A 45 7.90 4.99 -1.62
CA LYS A 45 8.23 3.96 -0.63
C LYS A 45 7.18 2.84 -0.60
N CYS A 46 5.92 3.16 -0.79
CA CYS A 46 4.86 2.15 -0.91
C CYS A 46 5.11 1.23 -2.10
N LYS A 47 5.50 1.80 -3.23
CA LYS A 47 5.79 1.02 -4.43
C LYS A 47 7.00 0.10 -4.22
N GLU A 48 8.05 0.60 -3.59
CA GLU A 48 9.23 -0.21 -3.25
C GLU A 48 8.87 -1.33 -2.27
N TRP A 49 8.09 -1.00 -1.24
CA TRP A 49 7.67 -1.97 -0.25
C TRP A 49 6.85 -3.10 -0.86
N CYS A 50 5.92 -2.77 -1.75
CA CYS A 50 5.11 -3.78 -2.44
C CYS A 50 5.97 -4.73 -3.26
N TYR A 51 7.00 -4.21 -3.91
CA TYR A 51 7.84 -4.97 -4.81
C TYR A 51 8.63 -6.09 -4.12
N ILE A 52 9.04 -5.88 -2.88
CA ILE A 52 10.00 -6.77 -2.20
C ILE A 52 9.42 -7.57 -1.03
N PHE A 53 8.09 -7.52 -0.79
CA PHE A 53 7.56 -8.05 0.47
C PHE A 53 7.51 -9.58 0.58
N ASP A 54 7.61 -10.31 -0.54
CA ASP A 54 7.49 -11.77 -0.51
C ASP A 54 8.44 -12.40 -1.54
N LYS A 55 9.16 -13.46 -1.14
CA LYS A 55 10.12 -14.14 -2.01
C LYS A 55 9.46 -14.93 -3.13
N ASP A 56 8.28 -15.50 -2.85
CA ASP A 56 7.57 -16.38 -3.79
C ASP A 56 6.47 -15.65 -4.54
N ALA A 57 6.27 -14.38 -4.24
CA ALA A 57 5.24 -13.56 -4.85
C ALA A 57 5.76 -12.15 -5.05
N LEU A 58 5.36 -11.54 -6.13
CA LEU A 58 5.78 -10.20 -6.50
C LEU A 58 4.58 -9.32 -6.74
N ASN A 59 4.59 -8.16 -6.11
CA ASN A 59 3.61 -7.12 -6.40
C ASN A 59 4.26 -5.98 -7.18
N LEU A 60 3.53 -5.48 -8.16
CA LEU A 60 3.87 -4.23 -8.83
C LEU A 60 2.75 -3.24 -8.55
N LEU A 61 3.11 -2.13 -7.93
CA LEU A 61 2.20 -1.05 -7.62
C LEU A 61 2.57 0.14 -8.50
N ASP A 62 1.71 0.46 -9.45
CA ASP A 62 1.94 1.55 -10.39
C ASP A 62 0.82 2.56 -10.30
N SER A 63 1.10 3.82 -10.61
CA SER A 63 0.08 4.86 -10.50
C SER A 63 0.23 5.93 -11.57
N VAL A 64 -0.88 6.60 -11.85
CA VAL A 64 -0.93 7.69 -12.81
C VAL A 64 -2.01 8.68 -12.38
N TYR A 65 -1.80 9.94 -12.73
CA TYR A 65 -2.82 10.98 -12.58
C TYR A 65 -3.18 11.49 -13.98
N LYS A 66 -4.41 11.27 -14.38
CA LYS A 66 -4.88 11.65 -15.71
C LYS A 66 -6.37 11.98 -15.67
N ASP A 67 -6.79 12.99 -16.42
CA ASP A 67 -8.18 13.41 -16.52
C ASP A 67 -8.77 13.73 -15.14
N ARG A 68 -7.98 14.38 -14.29
CA ARG A 68 -8.33 14.81 -12.93
C ARG A 68 -8.65 13.66 -11.99
N ARG A 69 -8.14 12.47 -12.30
CA ARG A 69 -8.31 11.29 -11.45
C ARG A 69 -6.98 10.60 -11.23
N GLY A 70 -6.80 10.12 -10.00
CA GLY A 70 -5.69 9.25 -9.67
C GLY A 70 -6.08 7.80 -9.89
N ARG A 71 -5.18 7.02 -10.46
CA ARG A 71 -5.39 5.59 -10.68
C ARG A 71 -4.17 4.83 -10.20
N CYS A 72 -4.40 3.76 -9.46
CA CYS A 72 -3.35 2.86 -9.02
C CYS A 72 -3.68 1.45 -9.51
N ILE A 73 -2.70 0.78 -10.06
CA ILE A 73 -2.85 -0.60 -10.54
C ILE A 73 -1.92 -1.47 -9.71
N LEU A 74 -2.53 -2.44 -9.02
CA LEU A 74 -1.79 -3.45 -8.28
C LEU A 74 -1.81 -4.75 -9.07
N SER A 75 -0.64 -5.21 -9.48
CA SER A 75 -0.47 -6.49 -10.17
C SER A 75 0.25 -7.45 -9.23
N HIS A 76 -0.33 -8.63 -9.04
CA HIS A 76 0.20 -9.66 -8.15
C HIS A 76 0.58 -10.88 -8.96
N PHE A 77 1.82 -11.35 -8.82
CA PHE A 77 2.36 -12.50 -9.53
C PHE A 77 2.83 -13.55 -8.54
N GLU A 78 2.47 -14.79 -8.80
CA GLU A 78 2.93 -15.95 -8.05
C GLU A 78 3.31 -17.06 -9.03
N ASP A 79 4.06 -18.06 -8.55
CA ASP A 79 4.40 -19.24 -9.35
C ASP A 79 3.13 -19.98 -9.78
N ASN A 80 2.10 -20.01 -8.94
CA ASN A 80 0.80 -20.54 -9.28
C ASN A 80 -0.01 -19.46 -10.02
N GLU A 81 -0.23 -19.67 -11.32
CA GLU A 81 -0.93 -18.69 -12.16
C GLU A 81 -2.35 -18.37 -11.66
N ASP A 82 -3.02 -19.34 -11.01
CA ASP A 82 -4.38 -19.13 -10.50
C ASP A 82 -4.44 -18.09 -9.38
N ASP A 83 -3.32 -17.84 -8.71
CA ASP A 83 -3.25 -16.86 -7.64
C ASP A 83 -2.80 -15.48 -8.11
N CYS A 84 -2.54 -15.31 -9.40
CA CYS A 84 -2.19 -14.03 -9.98
C CYS A 84 -3.43 -13.17 -10.17
N PHE A 85 -3.30 -11.86 -9.92
CA PHE A 85 -4.41 -10.95 -10.13
C PHE A 85 -3.93 -9.55 -10.49
N LYS A 86 -4.87 -8.73 -10.97
CA LYS A 86 -4.64 -7.32 -11.25
C LYS A 86 -5.87 -6.54 -10.75
N LYS A 87 -5.63 -5.52 -9.92
CA LYS A 87 -6.69 -4.68 -9.39
C LYS A 87 -6.42 -3.21 -9.69
N ILE A 88 -7.49 -2.49 -9.97
CA ILE A 88 -7.42 -1.07 -10.30
C ILE A 88 -8.16 -0.28 -9.21
N PHE A 89 -7.51 0.74 -8.69
CA PHE A 89 -8.07 1.65 -7.68
C PHE A 89 -8.09 3.05 -8.27
N GLU A 90 -9.20 3.74 -8.11
CA GLU A 90 -9.36 5.11 -8.59
C GLU A 90 -9.78 6.03 -7.45
N SER A 91 -9.29 7.27 -7.51
CA SER A 91 -9.63 8.30 -6.54
C SER A 91 -9.45 9.68 -7.18
N THR A 92 -9.80 10.72 -6.42
CA THR A 92 -9.60 12.10 -6.87
C THR A 92 -8.13 12.51 -6.91
N SER A 93 -7.26 11.78 -6.23
CA SER A 93 -5.81 12.03 -6.24
C SER A 93 -5.03 10.74 -6.45
N GLU A 94 -3.85 10.87 -7.04
CA GLU A 94 -2.94 9.73 -7.21
C GLU A 94 -2.51 9.17 -5.85
N PHE A 95 -2.23 10.04 -4.90
CA PHE A 95 -1.82 9.65 -3.55
C PHE A 95 -2.85 8.74 -2.89
N GLU A 96 -4.13 9.15 -2.92
CA GLU A 96 -5.21 8.36 -2.34
C GLU A 96 -5.37 7.01 -3.04
N ALA A 97 -5.26 7.00 -4.38
CA ALA A 97 -5.32 5.76 -5.14
C ALA A 97 -4.18 4.80 -4.77
N VAL A 98 -2.97 5.32 -4.58
CA VAL A 98 -1.82 4.52 -4.15
C VAL A 98 -2.04 3.96 -2.75
N LEU A 99 -2.60 4.76 -1.83
CA LEU A 99 -2.91 4.26 -0.48
C LEU A 99 -3.90 3.09 -0.54
N LEU A 100 -4.95 3.21 -1.36
CA LEU A 100 -5.93 2.13 -1.52
C LEU A 100 -5.26 0.85 -2.03
N GLY A 101 -4.41 0.96 -3.04
CA GLY A 101 -3.70 -0.18 -3.59
C GLY A 101 -2.72 -0.80 -2.62
N ALA A 102 -1.96 0.04 -1.91
CA ALA A 102 -0.98 -0.42 -0.92
C ALA A 102 -1.66 -1.10 0.27
N ILE A 103 -2.79 -0.55 0.74
CA ILE A 103 -3.57 -1.16 1.83
C ILE A 103 -4.14 -2.50 1.40
N TYR A 104 -4.61 -2.60 0.15
CA TYR A 104 -5.07 -3.89 -0.37
C TYR A 104 -3.94 -4.93 -0.36
N ALA A 105 -2.74 -4.53 -0.81
CA ALA A 105 -1.57 -5.40 -0.80
C ALA A 105 -1.21 -5.83 0.63
N LEU A 106 -1.28 -4.91 1.59
CA LEU A 106 -1.03 -5.20 3.00
C LEU A 106 -2.00 -6.24 3.55
N LYS A 107 -3.29 -6.06 3.30
CA LYS A 107 -4.31 -7.00 3.76
C LYS A 107 -4.17 -8.37 3.11
N HIS A 108 -3.79 -8.40 1.85
CA HIS A 108 -3.54 -9.65 1.12
C HIS A 108 -2.33 -10.38 1.74
N GLN A 109 -1.26 -9.67 2.06
CA GLN A 109 -0.10 -10.23 2.73
C GLN A 109 -0.47 -10.81 4.09
N GLN A 110 -1.23 -10.07 4.90
CA GLN A 110 -1.68 -10.52 6.22
C GLN A 110 -2.52 -11.79 6.13
N LYS A 111 -3.39 -11.88 5.13
CA LYS A 111 -4.22 -13.06 4.90
C LYS A 111 -3.37 -14.27 4.55
N ARG A 112 -2.34 -14.10 3.72
CA ARG A 112 -1.40 -15.18 3.37
C ARG A 112 -0.61 -15.66 4.58
N GLU A 113 -0.15 -14.75 5.43
CA GLU A 113 0.58 -15.09 6.66
C GLU A 113 -0.29 -15.94 7.58
N LYS A 114 -1.57 -15.59 7.75
CA LYS A 114 -2.51 -16.36 8.56
C LYS A 114 -2.73 -17.76 8.01
N LEU A 115 -2.85 -17.90 6.69
CA LEU A 115 -3.02 -19.21 6.05
C LEU A 115 -1.80 -20.09 6.27
N ASN A 116 -0.60 -19.52 6.16
CA ASN A 116 0.64 -20.24 6.40
C ASN A 116 0.76 -20.69 7.86
N ASP A 117 0.40 -19.82 8.81
CA ASP A 117 0.41 -20.15 10.23
C ASP A 117 -0.58 -21.26 10.56
N SER A 118 -1.72 -21.29 9.87
CA SER A 118 -2.76 -22.31 10.09
C SER A 118 -2.34 -23.70 9.61
N ASN A 119 -1.33 -23.78 8.75
CA ASN A 119 -0.86 -25.03 8.15
C ASN A 119 0.31 -25.68 8.92
N ILE A 120 0.69 -25.09 10.03
CA ILE A 120 1.80 -25.63 10.87
C ILE A 120 1.27 -26.66 11.90
#